data_b543277a168dc2dfc3b9e260fdf9d60c
#
_entry.id   b543277a168dc2dfc3b9e260fdf9d60c
#
_cell.length_a   1.000
_cell.length_b   1.000
_cell.length_c   1.000
_cell.angle_alpha   90.00
_cell.angle_beta   90.00
_cell.angle_gamma   90.00
#
_symmetry.space_group_name_H-M   'P 1'
#
loop_
_entity.id
_entity.type
_entity.pdbx_description
1 polymer ?
#
loop_
_entity_poly.entity_id
_entity_poly.type
_entity_poly.pdbx_seq_one_letter_code
_entity_poly.pdbx_strand_id
1 'polypeptide(L)'
;MTSQTPSIQFFEGIYEDLSNVSLRRNRNTGVRSVLMTFNSLKALEKFNSFTKRSSNSMLLTDEEGVITVEPSSLQIIFGGAEGDELQRVECSFEIEREDYWERFMRFMQRYAQVNDMAYSETGKPTSSSQAED
;
A
#
# COMPACT_ATOMS: atom_id res chain seq x y z
N MET A 1 -24.05 4.93 -13.75
CA MET A 1 -22.99 5.33 -12.94
C MET A 1 -22.21 4.18 -12.36
N THR A 2 -20.96 4.21 -12.50
CA THR A 2 -20.14 3.13 -12.03
C THR A 2 -19.35 3.54 -10.80
N SER A 3 -19.18 2.59 -9.90
CA SER A 3 -18.31 2.83 -8.76
C SER A 3 -16.90 2.94 -9.25
N GLN A 4 -16.14 3.72 -8.54
CA GLN A 4 -14.74 3.82 -8.83
C GLN A 4 -14.01 2.62 -8.30
N THR A 5 -13.23 1.96 -9.15
CA THR A 5 -12.43 0.82 -8.75
C THR A 5 -11.33 1.28 -7.80
N PRO A 6 -11.15 0.58 -6.68
CA PRO A 6 -10.06 0.95 -5.77
C PRO A 6 -8.72 0.89 -6.46
N SER A 7 -7.90 1.89 -6.24
CA SER A 7 -6.60 1.97 -6.89
C SER A 7 -5.56 2.61 -5.99
N ILE A 8 -4.30 2.29 -6.26
CA ILE A 8 -3.15 2.81 -5.54
C ILE A 8 -2.24 3.47 -6.55
N GLN A 9 -1.85 4.72 -6.28
CA GLN A 9 -1.00 5.46 -7.19
C GLN A 9 0.04 6.23 -6.41
N PHE A 10 1.31 6.10 -6.80
CA PHE A 10 2.35 7.01 -6.31
C PHE A 10 2.47 8.21 -7.24
N PHE A 11 2.19 8.00 -8.50
CA PHE A 11 2.14 9.07 -9.49
C PHE A 11 0.79 9.00 -10.18
N GLU A 12 0.14 10.11 -10.27
CA GLU A 12 -1.21 10.16 -10.80
C GLU A 12 -1.25 9.57 -12.21
N GLY A 13 -2.19 8.67 -12.42
CA GLY A 13 -2.34 8.04 -13.72
C GLY A 13 -1.60 6.71 -13.84
N ILE A 14 -0.77 6.37 -12.88
CA ILE A 14 -0.03 5.10 -12.93
C ILE A 14 -0.53 4.24 -11.78
N TYR A 15 -1.23 3.17 -12.10
CA TYR A 15 -1.87 2.32 -11.10
C TYR A 15 -0.95 1.18 -10.71
N GLU A 16 -0.78 1.01 -9.41
CA GLU A 16 0.11 0.00 -8.88
C GLU A 16 -0.66 -1.18 -8.32
N ASP A 17 -0.02 -2.32 -8.27
CA ASP A 17 -0.61 -3.54 -7.74
C ASP A 17 0.03 -3.89 -6.42
N LEU A 18 -0.77 -3.86 -5.36
CA LEU A 18 -0.32 -4.20 -4.02
C LEU A 18 -0.17 -5.71 -3.92
N SER A 19 0.98 -6.16 -3.41
CA SER A 19 1.23 -7.58 -3.24
C SER A 19 0.84 -8.05 -1.86
N ASN A 20 1.05 -7.22 -0.85
CA ASN A 20 0.74 -7.62 0.51
C ASN A 20 0.65 -6.38 1.38
N VAL A 21 -0.08 -6.49 2.47
CA VAL A 21 -0.15 -5.42 3.45
C VAL A 21 -0.14 -6.04 4.84
N SER A 22 0.62 -5.42 5.73
CA SER A 22 0.72 -5.84 7.11
C SER A 22 0.25 -4.73 8.00
N LEU A 23 -0.56 -5.06 8.98
CA LEU A 23 -1.13 -4.08 9.89
C LEU A 23 -0.63 -4.36 11.29
N ARG A 24 -0.15 -3.33 11.96
CA ARG A 24 0.35 -3.48 13.32
C ARG A 24 -0.19 -2.39 14.20
N ARG A 25 -0.17 -2.63 15.48
CA ARG A 25 -0.61 -1.66 16.46
C ARG A 25 0.42 -1.59 17.56
N ASN A 26 0.86 -0.38 17.86
CA ASN A 26 1.79 -0.16 18.97
C ASN A 26 1.00 -0.24 20.27
N ARG A 27 1.36 -1.15 21.13
CA ARG A 27 0.60 -1.39 22.36
C ARG A 27 0.68 -0.22 23.32
N ASN A 28 1.79 0.50 23.30
CA ASN A 28 1.99 1.60 24.22
C ASN A 28 1.27 2.86 23.79
N THR A 29 1.28 3.15 22.51
CA THR A 29 0.72 4.41 22.01
C THR A 29 -0.63 4.24 21.35
N GLY A 30 -0.96 3.03 20.93
CA GLY A 30 -2.18 2.79 20.17
C GLY A 30 -2.07 3.15 18.70
N VAL A 31 -0.95 3.66 18.28
CA VAL A 31 -0.77 4.05 16.89
C VAL A 31 -0.70 2.80 16.02
N ARG A 32 -1.39 2.85 14.90
CA ARG A 32 -1.39 1.74 13.96
C ARG A 32 -0.43 2.02 12.83
N SER A 33 0.32 1.00 12.45
CA SER A 33 1.30 1.09 11.36
C SER A 33 0.88 0.19 10.23
N VAL A 34 1.14 0.64 9.02
CA VAL A 34 0.81 -0.10 7.82
C VAL A 34 2.10 -0.30 7.03
N LEU A 35 2.33 -1.53 6.60
CA LEU A 35 3.43 -1.83 5.69
C LEU A 35 2.84 -2.41 4.43
N MET A 36 2.97 -1.70 3.34
CA MET A 36 2.52 -2.16 2.04
C MET A 36 3.70 -2.65 1.24
N THR A 37 3.56 -3.81 0.63
CA THR A 37 4.63 -4.42 -0.16
C THR A 37 4.17 -4.58 -1.60
N PHE A 38 5.01 -4.14 -2.51
CA PHE A 38 4.76 -4.25 -3.94
C PHE A 38 5.89 -5.06 -4.54
N ASN A 39 5.56 -6.11 -5.29
CA ASN A 39 6.60 -6.89 -5.94
C ASN A 39 7.27 -6.12 -7.07
N SER A 40 6.55 -5.18 -7.65
CA SER A 40 7.12 -4.30 -8.65
C SER A 40 6.33 -3.01 -8.66
N LEU A 41 6.91 -1.98 -9.25
CA LEU A 41 6.24 -0.70 -9.40
C LEU A 41 6.26 -0.29 -10.85
N LYS A 42 5.10 0.03 -11.39
CA LYS A 42 5.01 0.52 -12.75
C LYS A 42 5.65 1.89 -12.87
N ALA A 43 5.67 2.64 -11.78
CA ALA A 43 6.22 3.98 -11.76
C ALA A 43 7.68 4.01 -11.32
N LEU A 44 8.36 2.87 -11.33
CA LEU A 44 9.73 2.80 -10.80
C LEU A 44 10.65 3.81 -11.47
N GLU A 45 10.53 3.95 -12.77
CA GLU A 45 11.40 4.88 -13.49
C GLU A 45 11.21 6.31 -13.06
N LYS A 46 9.99 6.64 -12.64
CA LYS A 46 9.73 7.99 -12.20
C LYS A 46 10.41 8.30 -10.88
N PHE A 47 10.52 7.30 -10.01
CA PHE A 47 11.26 7.48 -8.78
C PHE A 47 12.73 7.76 -9.06
N ASN A 48 13.27 7.09 -10.04
CA ASN A 48 14.67 7.30 -10.42
C ASN A 48 14.88 8.65 -11.07
N SER A 49 13.89 9.11 -11.80
CA SER A 49 14.01 10.37 -12.55
C SER A 49 13.81 11.59 -11.67
N PHE A 50 13.00 11.45 -10.64
CA PHE A 50 12.63 12.60 -9.82
C PHE A 50 13.21 12.47 -8.44
N THR A 51 14.52 12.52 -8.38
CA THR A 51 15.20 12.39 -7.11
C THR A 51 14.96 13.57 -6.21
N LYS A 52 14.47 14.67 -6.77
CA LYS A 52 14.24 15.87 -5.99
C LYS A 52 12.81 16.05 -5.54
N ARG A 53 12.00 15.03 -5.65
CA ARG A 53 10.63 15.18 -5.23
C ARG A 53 10.55 15.59 -3.77
N SER A 54 9.73 16.57 -3.51
CA SER A 54 9.54 17.01 -2.16
C SER A 54 8.51 16.18 -1.42
N SER A 55 7.73 15.40 -2.15
CA SER A 55 6.67 14.62 -1.55
C SER A 55 6.58 13.27 -2.23
N ASN A 56 6.40 12.23 -1.43
CA ASN A 56 6.21 10.88 -1.94
C ASN A 56 4.81 10.39 -1.60
N SER A 57 3.85 11.29 -1.70
CA SER A 57 2.48 10.94 -1.35
C SER A 57 1.97 9.81 -2.19
N MET A 58 1.17 8.97 -1.55
CA MET A 58 0.51 7.87 -2.21
C MET A 58 -0.97 8.16 -2.20
N LEU A 59 -1.63 7.90 -3.32
CA LEU A 59 -3.06 8.16 -3.45
C LEU A 59 -3.81 6.84 -3.44
N LEU A 60 -4.73 6.71 -2.51
CA LEU A 60 -5.60 5.55 -2.41
C LEU A 60 -7.00 6.03 -2.78
N THR A 61 -7.51 5.55 -3.90
CA THR A 61 -8.76 6.06 -4.44
C THR A 61 -9.80 4.94 -4.48
N ASP A 62 -11.01 5.25 -4.04
CA ASP A 62 -12.12 4.33 -4.18
C ASP A 62 -13.40 5.15 -4.34
N GLU A 63 -14.54 4.51 -4.22
CA GLU A 63 -15.81 5.19 -4.45
C GLU A 63 -16.10 6.29 -3.43
N GLU A 64 -15.43 6.28 -2.29
CA GLU A 64 -15.61 7.34 -1.31
C GLU A 64 -14.72 8.54 -1.59
N GLY A 65 -13.73 8.39 -2.45
CA GLY A 65 -12.83 9.48 -2.78
C GLY A 65 -11.39 9.09 -2.63
N VAL A 66 -10.54 10.08 -2.46
CA VAL A 66 -9.10 9.91 -2.43
C VAL A 66 -8.57 10.06 -1.02
N ILE A 67 -7.72 9.12 -0.61
CA ILE A 67 -6.96 9.23 0.62
C ILE A 67 -5.52 9.54 0.22
N THR A 68 -4.99 10.63 0.75
CA THR A 68 -3.60 10.98 0.50
C THR A 68 -2.78 10.53 1.69
N VAL A 69 -1.78 9.71 1.43
CA VAL A 69 -0.92 9.14 2.46
C VAL A 69 0.50 9.61 2.23
N GLU A 70 1.15 10.05 3.28
CA GLU A 70 2.57 10.39 3.20
C GLU A 70 3.35 9.31 3.93
N PRO A 71 4.05 8.46 3.19
CA PRO A 71 4.78 7.37 3.83
C PRO A 71 5.87 7.90 4.75
N SER A 72 6.04 7.23 5.87
CA SER A 72 7.16 7.53 6.73
C SER A 72 8.43 6.89 6.19
N SER A 73 8.27 5.89 5.32
CA SER A 73 9.42 5.17 4.78
C SER A 73 9.02 4.54 3.46
N LEU A 74 9.91 4.64 2.50
CA LEU A 74 9.73 3.98 1.21
C LEU A 74 11.08 3.36 0.84
N GLN A 75 11.13 2.04 0.78
CA GLN A 75 12.36 1.33 0.49
C GLN A 75 12.22 0.52 -0.77
N ILE A 76 13.17 0.67 -1.66
CA ILE A 76 13.23 -0.10 -2.91
C ILE A 76 14.35 -1.11 -2.73
N ILE A 77 13.99 -2.39 -2.74
CA ILE A 77 14.92 -3.45 -2.40
C ILE A 77 15.31 -4.20 -3.65
N PHE A 78 16.61 -4.21 -3.93
CA PHE A 78 17.16 -4.87 -5.09
C PHE A 78 17.90 -6.14 -4.67
N GLY A 79 18.03 -7.05 -5.59
CA GLY A 79 18.76 -8.29 -5.35
C GLY A 79 19.24 -8.88 -6.66
N GLY A 80 19.42 -10.20 -6.66
CA GLY A 80 19.91 -10.88 -7.83
C GLY A 80 21.43 -10.91 -7.84
N ALA A 81 22.00 -11.53 -8.87
CA ALA A 81 23.43 -11.77 -8.93
C ALA A 81 24.23 -10.47 -8.94
N GLU A 82 23.67 -9.43 -9.54
CA GLU A 82 24.39 -8.16 -9.65
C GLU A 82 23.77 -7.07 -8.83
N GLY A 83 22.73 -7.41 -8.05
CA GLY A 83 22.13 -6.43 -7.18
C GLY A 83 21.29 -5.39 -7.89
N ASP A 84 20.90 -5.64 -9.13
CA ASP A 84 20.14 -4.67 -9.90
C ASP A 84 18.73 -5.14 -10.26
N GLU A 85 18.30 -6.25 -9.69
CA GLU A 85 16.94 -6.74 -9.94
C GLU A 85 16.03 -6.28 -8.83
N LEU A 86 14.92 -5.68 -9.20
CA LEU A 86 13.95 -5.25 -8.21
C LEU A 86 13.32 -6.46 -7.55
N GLN A 87 13.44 -6.53 -6.23
CA GLN A 87 12.84 -7.62 -5.47
C GLN A 87 11.48 -7.22 -4.94
N ARG A 88 11.42 -6.04 -4.35
CA ARG A 88 10.14 -5.53 -3.84
C ARG A 88 10.32 -4.08 -3.42
N VAL A 89 9.20 -3.45 -3.19
CA VAL A 89 9.16 -2.09 -2.65
C VAL A 89 8.32 -2.14 -1.40
N GLU A 90 8.82 -1.53 -0.33
CA GLU A 90 8.13 -1.49 0.95
C GLU A 90 7.80 -0.06 1.32
N CYS A 91 6.53 0.19 1.58
CA CYS A 91 6.04 1.51 1.91
C CYS A 91 5.37 1.45 3.27
N SER A 92 5.85 2.23 4.23
CA SER A 92 5.34 2.23 5.59
C SER A 92 4.72 3.56 5.92
N PHE A 93 3.64 3.54 6.68
CA PHE A 93 3.06 4.76 7.20
C PHE A 93 2.28 4.45 8.47
N GLU A 94 1.93 5.50 9.21
CA GLU A 94 1.22 5.37 10.47
C GLU A 94 -0.09 6.11 10.41
N ILE A 95 -1.07 5.58 11.12
CA ILE A 95 -2.38 6.20 11.23
C ILE A 95 -2.68 6.39 12.71
N GLU A 96 -2.85 7.65 13.11
CA GLU A 96 -3.03 7.95 14.52
C GLU A 96 -4.49 8.18 14.89
N ARG A 97 -5.32 8.56 13.93
CA ARG A 97 -6.71 8.85 14.22
C ARG A 97 -7.58 7.67 13.87
N GLU A 98 -8.55 7.42 14.74
CA GLU A 98 -9.45 6.29 14.55
C GLU A 98 -10.30 6.45 13.30
N ASP A 99 -10.76 7.65 13.00
CA ASP A 99 -11.60 7.85 11.82
C ASP A 99 -10.79 7.64 10.54
N TYR A 100 -9.53 8.03 10.53
CA TYR A 100 -8.67 7.76 9.37
C TYR A 100 -8.41 6.27 9.23
N TRP A 101 -8.27 5.59 10.36
CA TRP A 101 -8.07 4.15 10.33
C TRP A 101 -9.28 3.44 9.73
N GLU A 102 -10.46 3.82 10.15
CA GLU A 102 -11.67 3.21 9.63
C GLU A 102 -11.85 3.48 8.15
N ARG A 103 -11.51 4.70 7.72
CA ARG A 103 -11.58 5.03 6.30
C ARG A 103 -10.60 4.20 5.50
N PHE A 104 -9.38 4.04 6.02
CA PHE A 104 -8.37 3.23 5.35
C PHE A 104 -8.82 1.78 5.26
N MET A 105 -9.40 1.25 6.32
CA MET A 105 -9.84 -0.13 6.31
C MET A 105 -10.96 -0.36 5.29
N ARG A 106 -11.84 0.62 5.11
CA ARG A 106 -12.86 0.47 4.08
C ARG A 106 -12.24 0.40 2.69
N PHE A 107 -11.21 1.22 2.47
CA PHE A 107 -10.49 1.15 1.20
C PHE A 107 -9.85 -0.23 1.01
N MET A 108 -9.18 -0.72 2.06
CA MET A 108 -8.49 -1.99 1.95
C MET A 108 -9.45 -3.15 1.70
N GLN A 109 -10.61 -3.09 2.33
CA GLN A 109 -11.59 -4.14 2.11
C GLN A 109 -12.06 -4.16 0.65
N ARG A 110 -12.28 -2.97 0.09
CA ARG A 110 -12.69 -2.90 -1.31
C ARG A 110 -11.57 -3.35 -2.24
N TYR A 111 -10.35 -2.92 -1.93
CA TYR A 111 -9.21 -3.29 -2.75
C TYR A 111 -8.99 -4.81 -2.71
N ALA A 112 -9.11 -5.39 -1.54
CA ALA A 112 -8.90 -6.82 -1.39
C ALA A 112 -9.95 -7.61 -2.16
N GLN A 113 -11.19 -7.15 -2.15
CA GLN A 113 -12.24 -7.83 -2.88
C GLN A 113 -12.01 -7.82 -4.38
N VAL A 114 -11.60 -6.67 -4.89
CA VAL A 114 -11.39 -6.53 -6.32
C VAL A 114 -10.16 -7.29 -6.78
N ASN A 115 -9.15 -7.39 -5.91
CA ASN A 115 -7.89 -8.00 -6.27
C ASN A 115 -7.72 -9.40 -5.69
N ASP A 116 -8.82 -9.97 -5.21
CA ASP A 116 -8.83 -11.36 -4.79
C ASP A 116 -7.84 -11.62 -3.67
N MET A 117 -7.84 -10.76 -2.68
CA MET A 117 -7.00 -10.91 -1.50
C MET A 117 -7.88 -11.30 -0.32
N ALA A 118 -7.32 -12.05 0.61
CA ALA A 118 -8.06 -12.50 1.78
C ALA A 118 -7.52 -11.81 3.02
N TYR A 119 -8.40 -11.61 3.99
CA TYR A 119 -8.02 -11.10 5.30
C TYR A 119 -7.96 -12.24 6.30
N SER A 120 -6.92 -12.22 7.12
CA SER A 120 -6.88 -13.11 8.26
C SER A 120 -7.59 -12.42 9.42
N GLU A 121 -7.76 -13.15 10.51
CA GLU A 121 -8.39 -12.59 11.68
C GLU A 121 -7.57 -11.51 12.33
N THR A 122 -6.31 -11.45 12.03
CA THR A 122 -5.47 -10.39 12.57
C THR A 122 -5.57 -9.11 11.77
N GLY A 123 -6.38 -9.13 10.72
CA GLY A 123 -6.52 -7.95 9.88
C GLY A 123 -5.46 -7.82 8.82
N LYS A 124 -4.79 -8.89 8.51
CA LYS A 124 -3.68 -8.86 7.58
C LYS A 124 -4.11 -9.46 6.25
N PRO A 125 -4.33 -8.66 5.23
CA PRO A 125 -4.73 -9.21 3.93
C PRO A 125 -3.59 -9.96 3.29
N THR A 126 -3.93 -11.04 2.64
CA THR A 126 -2.95 -11.84 1.92
C THR A 126 -3.56 -12.24 0.60
N SER A 127 -2.74 -12.80 -0.27
CA SER A 127 -3.29 -13.28 -1.52
C SER A 127 -4.21 -14.46 -1.24
N SER A 128 -5.16 -14.65 -2.15
CA SER A 128 -6.24 -15.59 -1.90
C SER A 128 -5.77 -17.01 -1.69
N SER A 129 -4.68 -17.38 -2.27
CA SER A 129 -4.22 -18.75 -2.14
C SER A 129 -3.75 -19.08 -0.75
N GLN A 130 -3.60 -18.13 0.10
CA GLN A 130 -3.10 -18.39 1.42
C GLN A 130 -4.13 -18.78 2.39
N ALA A 131 -5.15 -18.49 2.23
CA ALA A 131 -6.17 -18.85 3.12
C ALA A 131 -5.74 -19.51 4.35
N GLU A 132 -5.37 -19.90 4.95
CA GLU A 132 -5.21 -20.51 6.01
C GLU A 132 -4.93 -20.40 6.90
N ASP A 133 -4.95 -20.63 7.28
CA ASP A 133 -4.91 -20.58 8.17
C ASP A 133 -4.88 -20.32 8.76
#